data_4d2ecd4463718817e24a5ea68e48cd35
#
_entry.id   4d2ecd4463718817e24a5ea68e48cd35
#
_cell.length_a   1.000
_cell.length_b   1.000
_cell.length_c   1.000
_cell.angle_alpha   90.00
_cell.angle_beta   90.00
_cell.angle_gamma   90.00
#
_symmetry.space_group_name_H-M   'P 1'
#
loop_
_entity.id
_entity.type
_entity.pdbx_description
1 polymer ?
#
loop_
_entity_poly.entity_id
_entity_poly.type
_entity_poly.pdbx_seq_one_letter_code
_entity_poly.pdbx_strand_id
1 'polypeptide(L)'
;YKKAAGNIIMTAADDIKFNTKKWDYLVQEEFNFYPDKILLVFGYDGLQPPGSIATHYFQSREAIEKVGYVMPKDFGYNYSDNWMTTMYRAIGRLSYIPIYVEHIHWGAGKAPYDEIYKEGSDAPHEESIKLYQDKERRDKDIEILKQGIDENLCFYDRYYEEEFPL
;
A
#
# COMPACT_ATOMS: atom_id res chain seq x y z
N TYR A 1 -11.86 -6.21 5.66
CA TYR A 1 -12.60 -5.58 4.55
C TYR A 1 -14.05 -6.05 4.46
N LYS A 2 -14.35 -7.30 4.87
CA LYS A 2 -15.72 -7.89 4.77
C LYS A 2 -16.81 -7.09 5.49
N LYS A 3 -16.46 -6.31 6.52
CA LYS A 3 -17.37 -5.43 7.26
C LYS A 3 -17.43 -4.00 6.72
N ALA A 4 -16.50 -3.63 5.85
CA ALA A 4 -16.47 -2.29 5.25
C ALA A 4 -17.49 -2.19 4.11
N ALA A 5 -18.19 -1.07 4.00
CA ALA A 5 -19.19 -0.81 2.97
C ALA A 5 -18.60 -0.12 1.71
N GLY A 6 -17.43 0.52 1.86
CA GLY A 6 -16.79 1.26 0.77
C GLY A 6 -16.19 0.37 -0.32
N ASN A 7 -16.03 0.93 -1.52
CA ASN A 7 -15.37 0.26 -2.65
C ASN A 7 -13.85 0.43 -2.62
N ILE A 8 -13.35 1.44 -1.92
CA ILE A 8 -11.91 1.67 -1.69
C ILE A 8 -11.64 1.38 -0.21
N ILE A 9 -10.69 0.52 0.06
CA ILE A 9 -10.30 0.06 1.39
C ILE A 9 -8.89 0.52 1.67
N MET A 10 -8.69 1.18 2.81
CA MET A 10 -7.37 1.58 3.27
C MET A 10 -6.80 0.55 4.26
N THR A 11 -5.53 0.22 4.09
CA THR A 11 -4.71 -0.42 5.12
C THR A 11 -3.90 0.67 5.80
N ALA A 12 -4.08 0.81 7.11
CA ALA A 12 -3.46 1.88 7.89
C ALA A 12 -3.11 1.38 9.29
N ALA A 13 -2.04 1.94 9.87
CA ALA A 13 -1.78 1.85 11.29
C ALA A 13 -2.70 2.84 12.05
N ASP A 14 -2.74 2.75 13.37
CA ASP A 14 -3.55 3.61 14.24
C ASP A 14 -2.84 4.93 14.62
N ASP A 15 -1.56 5.04 14.29
CA ASP A 15 -0.69 6.19 14.56
C ASP A 15 -0.45 7.06 13.30
N ILE A 16 -1.48 7.25 12.48
CA ILE A 16 -1.41 8.07 11.27
C ILE A 16 -2.22 9.37 11.38
N LYS A 17 -1.80 10.36 10.60
CA LYS A 17 -2.49 11.63 10.44
C LYS A 17 -2.53 12.06 8.98
N PHE A 18 -3.73 12.38 8.47
CA PHE A 18 -3.89 12.97 7.15
C PHE A 18 -3.60 14.47 7.20
N ASN A 19 -2.53 14.91 6.55
CA ASN A 19 -2.14 16.31 6.47
C ASN A 19 -2.57 16.99 5.17
N THR A 20 -2.84 16.23 4.11
CA THR A 20 -3.35 16.76 2.85
C THR A 20 -4.86 16.93 2.92
N LYS A 21 -5.36 18.15 2.64
CA LYS A 21 -6.80 18.39 2.50
C LYS A 21 -7.35 17.69 1.28
N LYS A 22 -8.58 17.14 1.37
CA LYS A 22 -9.24 16.42 0.27
C LYS A 22 -8.45 15.19 -0.22
N TRP A 23 -7.68 14.58 0.64
CA TRP A 23 -6.92 13.38 0.33
C TRP A 23 -7.82 12.25 -0.21
N ASP A 24 -9.02 12.12 0.32
CA ASP A 24 -10.05 11.17 -0.09
C ASP A 24 -10.53 11.39 -1.53
N TYR A 25 -10.69 12.65 -1.94
CA TYR A 25 -11.00 13.01 -3.32
C TYR A 25 -9.84 12.62 -4.26
N LEU A 26 -8.59 12.95 -3.90
CA LEU A 26 -7.42 12.60 -4.70
C LEU A 26 -7.28 11.08 -4.90
N VAL A 27 -7.53 10.31 -3.85
CA VAL A 27 -7.54 8.84 -3.93
C VAL A 27 -8.65 8.36 -4.87
N GLN A 28 -9.87 8.89 -4.76
CA GLN A 28 -10.99 8.52 -5.64
C GLN A 28 -10.70 8.86 -7.10
N GLU A 29 -10.15 10.04 -7.38
CA GLU A 29 -9.76 10.44 -8.74
C GLU A 29 -8.74 9.49 -9.34
N GLU A 30 -7.76 9.06 -8.56
CA GLU A 30 -6.77 8.08 -9.03
C GLU A 30 -7.43 6.75 -9.38
N PHE A 31 -8.33 6.23 -8.55
CA PHE A 31 -9.09 5.02 -8.88
C PHE A 31 -10.04 5.20 -10.07
N ASN A 32 -10.58 6.39 -10.29
CA ASN A 32 -11.44 6.67 -11.43
C ASN A 32 -10.68 6.65 -12.75
N PHE A 33 -9.40 6.99 -12.71
CA PHE A 33 -8.53 6.94 -13.87
C PHE A 33 -8.28 5.51 -14.38
N TYR A 34 -8.42 4.50 -13.51
CA TYR A 34 -8.25 3.09 -13.83
C TYR A 34 -9.61 2.36 -13.82
N PRO A 35 -10.26 2.17 -14.98
CA PRO A 35 -11.61 1.56 -15.04
C PRO A 35 -11.67 0.14 -14.46
N ASP A 36 -10.58 -0.64 -14.60
CA ASP A 36 -10.46 -1.98 -14.03
C ASP A 36 -10.29 -1.99 -12.51
N LYS A 37 -10.01 -0.83 -11.91
CA LYS A 37 -9.79 -0.66 -10.46
C LYS A 37 -8.66 -1.51 -9.86
N ILE A 38 -7.83 -2.15 -10.68
CA ILE A 38 -6.70 -2.97 -10.21
C ILE A 38 -5.47 -2.09 -10.01
N LEU A 39 -5.40 -1.42 -8.87
CA LEU A 39 -4.24 -0.61 -8.49
C LEU A 39 -4.09 -0.55 -6.97
N LEU A 40 -2.91 -0.18 -6.54
CA LEU A 40 -2.59 0.17 -5.15
C LEU A 40 -2.12 1.62 -5.14
N VAL A 41 -2.88 2.46 -4.41
CA VAL A 41 -2.62 3.89 -4.30
C VAL A 41 -2.03 4.19 -2.93
N PHE A 42 -1.01 5.04 -2.87
CA PHE A 42 -0.41 5.46 -1.62
C PHE A 42 0.18 6.87 -1.72
N GLY A 43 0.49 7.45 -0.58
CA GLY A 43 1.12 8.75 -0.47
C GLY A 43 2.43 8.71 0.31
N TYR A 44 2.96 9.89 0.60
CA TYR A 44 4.12 10.05 1.47
C TYR A 44 3.74 9.82 2.94
N ASP A 45 4.51 9.04 3.66
CA ASP A 45 4.28 8.73 5.08
C ASP A 45 5.18 9.54 6.05
N GLY A 46 6.13 10.29 5.52
CA GLY A 46 7.08 11.07 6.34
C GLY A 46 8.20 10.24 6.98
N LEU A 47 8.27 8.94 6.69
CA LEU A 47 9.27 8.02 7.23
C LEU A 47 10.10 7.36 6.12
N GLN A 48 9.43 6.78 5.14
CA GLN A 48 10.07 6.11 4.01
C GLN A 48 10.44 7.11 2.90
N PRO A 49 11.46 6.83 2.07
CA PRO A 49 11.69 7.64 0.89
C PRO A 49 10.44 7.73 0.01
N PRO A 50 10.08 8.92 -0.53
CA PRO A 50 8.90 9.10 -1.34
C PRO A 50 8.80 8.07 -2.48
N GLY A 51 7.64 7.45 -2.65
CA GLY A 51 7.37 6.46 -3.70
C GLY A 51 8.05 5.09 -3.53
N SER A 52 8.81 4.86 -2.45
CA SER A 52 9.57 3.61 -2.27
C SER A 52 8.71 2.44 -1.82
N ILE A 53 7.94 2.61 -0.76
CA ILE A 53 7.12 1.56 -0.13
C ILE A 53 5.75 2.14 0.22
N ALA A 54 4.71 1.40 -0.07
CA ALA A 54 3.33 1.71 0.28
C ALA A 54 3.01 1.22 1.71
N THR A 55 3.47 1.94 2.72
CA THR A 55 3.23 1.62 4.14
C THR A 55 1.75 1.72 4.51
N HIS A 56 1.10 2.78 4.04
CA HIS A 56 -0.34 3.02 4.19
C HIS A 56 -0.93 3.16 2.79
N TYR A 57 -1.76 2.21 2.39
CA TYR A 57 -2.22 2.14 1.01
C TYR A 57 -3.72 1.92 0.88
N PHE A 58 -4.22 2.26 -0.28
CA PHE A 58 -5.60 2.09 -0.68
C PHE A 58 -5.68 1.04 -1.79
N GLN A 59 -6.65 0.13 -1.68
CA GLN A 59 -6.98 -0.86 -2.69
C GLN A 59 -8.46 -0.80 -3.02
N SER A 60 -8.83 -1.16 -4.23
CA SER A 60 -10.23 -1.40 -4.55
C SER A 60 -10.73 -2.72 -3.96
N ARG A 61 -12.02 -2.81 -3.75
CA ARG A 61 -12.68 -4.05 -3.37
C ARG A 61 -12.48 -5.13 -4.45
N GLU A 62 -12.55 -4.73 -5.72
CA GLU A 62 -12.33 -5.62 -6.87
C GLU A 62 -10.94 -6.28 -6.84
N ALA A 63 -9.89 -5.52 -6.59
CA ALA A 63 -8.54 -6.05 -6.47
C ALA A 63 -8.41 -7.00 -5.26
N ILE A 64 -8.99 -6.61 -4.12
CA ILE A 64 -8.98 -7.42 -2.89
C ILE A 64 -9.72 -8.76 -3.10
N GLU A 65 -10.87 -8.74 -3.76
CA GLU A 65 -11.67 -9.95 -4.02
C GLU A 65 -10.97 -10.89 -5.00
N LYS A 66 -10.22 -10.36 -5.97
CA LYS A 66 -9.40 -11.17 -6.87
C LYS A 66 -8.28 -11.91 -6.14
N VAL A 67 -7.47 -11.19 -5.37
CA VAL A 67 -6.32 -11.79 -4.68
C VAL A 67 -6.72 -12.50 -3.37
N GLY A 68 -7.92 -12.20 -2.85
CA GLY A 68 -8.50 -12.85 -1.67
C GLY A 68 -8.14 -12.22 -0.32
N TYR A 69 -7.35 -11.14 -0.30
CA TYR A 69 -6.91 -10.48 0.93
C TYR A 69 -6.61 -8.98 0.73
N VAL A 70 -6.70 -8.22 1.81
CA VAL A 70 -6.22 -6.82 1.86
C VAL A 70 -4.70 -6.81 2.03
N MET A 71 -4.21 -7.74 2.85
CA MET A 71 -2.80 -7.98 3.11
C MET A 71 -2.65 -9.46 3.48
N PRO A 72 -1.58 -10.16 3.09
CA PRO A 72 -1.39 -11.55 3.44
C PRO A 72 -1.32 -11.73 4.97
N LYS A 73 -2.18 -12.57 5.50
CA LYS A 73 -2.35 -12.78 6.96
C LYS A 73 -1.16 -13.47 7.65
N ASP A 74 -0.31 -14.11 6.87
CA ASP A 74 0.81 -14.90 7.38
C ASP A 74 2.03 -14.03 7.70
N PHE A 75 2.05 -12.77 7.24
CA PHE A 75 3.03 -11.80 7.69
C PHE A 75 2.67 -11.34 9.11
N GLY A 76 3.67 -11.35 10.00
CA GLY A 76 3.53 -10.78 11.34
C GLY A 76 3.63 -9.25 11.27
N TYR A 77 4.64 -8.67 11.92
CA TYR A 77 4.80 -7.21 11.99
C TYR A 77 5.43 -6.57 10.75
N ASN A 78 6.18 -7.32 9.92
CA ASN A 78 7.02 -6.75 8.86
C ASN A 78 6.81 -7.41 7.51
N TYR A 79 7.20 -6.70 6.45
CA TYR A 79 7.24 -7.13 5.04
C TYR A 79 5.90 -7.28 4.31
N SER A 80 4.76 -7.10 4.97
CA SER A 80 3.45 -7.13 4.29
C SER A 80 3.29 -5.99 3.29
N ASP A 81 3.74 -4.79 3.64
CA ASP A 81 3.79 -3.59 2.81
C ASP A 81 4.79 -3.74 1.65
N ASN A 82 5.96 -4.33 1.92
CA ASN A 82 6.93 -4.68 0.88
C ASN A 82 6.36 -5.69 -0.13
N TRP A 83 5.62 -6.70 0.35
CA TRP A 83 4.95 -7.68 -0.50
C TRP A 83 3.94 -7.01 -1.44
N MET A 84 3.03 -6.22 -0.88
CA MET A 84 2.01 -5.52 -1.65
C MET A 84 2.63 -4.54 -2.64
N THR A 85 3.61 -3.75 -2.20
CA THR A 85 4.37 -2.84 -3.07
C THR A 85 5.01 -3.57 -4.25
N THR A 86 5.65 -4.70 -3.98
CA THR A 86 6.33 -5.51 -5.01
C THR A 86 5.35 -6.07 -6.03
N MET A 87 4.22 -6.61 -5.57
CA MET A 87 3.18 -7.15 -6.45
C MET A 87 2.63 -6.10 -7.42
N TYR A 88 2.17 -4.97 -6.88
CA TYR A 88 1.57 -3.94 -7.71
C TYR A 88 2.59 -3.21 -8.59
N ARG A 89 3.85 -3.09 -8.16
CA ARG A 89 4.94 -2.61 -9.00
C ARG A 89 5.22 -3.54 -10.18
N ALA A 90 5.18 -4.85 -9.96
CA ALA A 90 5.43 -5.86 -11.01
C ALA A 90 4.38 -5.83 -12.14
N ILE A 91 3.17 -5.39 -11.85
CA ILE A 91 2.08 -5.27 -12.83
C ILE A 91 1.88 -3.83 -13.34
N GLY A 92 2.75 -2.87 -12.95
CA GLY A 92 2.60 -1.47 -13.34
C GLY A 92 1.37 -0.78 -12.76
N ARG A 93 0.90 -1.22 -11.59
CA ARG A 93 -0.31 -0.72 -10.93
C ARG A 93 -0.06 -0.19 -9.52
N LEU A 94 1.17 0.26 -9.27
CA LEU A 94 1.54 0.95 -8.04
C LEU A 94 1.49 2.46 -8.31
N SER A 95 0.56 3.16 -7.68
CA SER A 95 0.36 4.62 -7.88
C SER A 95 0.74 5.40 -6.62
N TYR A 96 1.74 6.26 -6.77
CA TYR A 96 2.15 7.21 -5.75
C TYR A 96 1.53 8.57 -6.06
N ILE A 97 0.69 9.10 -5.16
CA ILE A 97 -0.04 10.36 -5.37
C ILE A 97 0.37 11.41 -4.34
N PRO A 98 0.17 12.73 -4.62
CA PRO A 98 0.63 13.81 -3.76
C PRO A 98 -0.27 14.00 -2.51
N ILE A 99 -0.36 12.97 -1.68
CA ILE A 99 -0.98 13.04 -0.37
C ILE A 99 0.05 12.76 0.73
N TYR A 100 -0.06 13.49 1.82
CA TYR A 100 0.77 13.26 3.01
C TYR A 100 -0.08 12.60 4.09
N VAL A 101 0.17 11.30 4.31
CA VAL A 101 -0.40 10.46 5.36
C VAL A 101 0.70 10.23 6.39
N GLU A 102 0.90 11.20 7.28
CA GLU A 102 1.99 11.20 8.24
C GLU A 102 1.91 10.02 9.19
N HIS A 103 2.99 9.25 9.27
CA HIS A 103 3.19 8.18 10.24
C HIS A 103 3.85 8.77 11.49
N ILE A 104 3.13 8.76 12.61
CA ILE A 104 3.62 9.27 13.90
C ILE A 104 4.45 8.20 14.58
N HIS A 105 5.53 7.81 13.91
CA HIS A 105 6.36 6.66 14.27
C HIS A 105 7.56 7.08 15.12
N TRP A 106 7.97 6.24 16.08
CA TRP A 106 9.14 6.47 16.93
C TRP A 106 10.44 6.64 16.12
N GLY A 107 10.61 5.86 15.06
CA GLY A 107 11.78 5.94 14.18
C GLY A 107 11.92 7.28 13.43
N ALA A 108 10.82 8.05 13.33
CA ALA A 108 10.82 9.43 12.85
C ALA A 108 10.96 10.46 14.00
N GLY A 109 11.15 10.00 15.24
CA GLY A 109 11.20 10.87 16.42
C GLY A 109 9.86 11.51 16.81
N LYS A 110 8.73 10.98 16.31
CA LYS A 110 7.40 11.56 16.48
C LYS A 110 6.56 10.89 17.57
N ALA A 111 6.98 9.71 18.03
CA ALA A 111 6.35 8.96 19.13
C ALA A 111 7.42 8.39 20.07
N PRO A 112 7.10 8.09 21.34
CA PRO A 112 8.01 7.35 22.21
C PRO A 112 8.15 5.90 21.72
N TYR A 113 9.30 5.27 22.02
CA TYR A 113 9.47 3.84 21.85
C TYR A 113 8.78 3.11 23.00
N ASP A 114 7.63 2.50 22.73
CA ASP A 114 6.79 1.83 23.73
C ASP A 114 6.86 0.28 23.61
N GLU A 115 6.04 -0.40 24.41
CA GLU A 115 6.00 -1.87 24.45
C GLU A 115 5.56 -2.48 23.11
N ILE A 116 4.67 -1.82 22.36
CA ILE A 116 4.17 -2.33 21.06
C ILE A 116 5.29 -2.32 20.05
N TYR A 117 6.07 -1.23 19.97
CA TYR A 117 7.25 -1.14 19.12
C TYR A 117 8.31 -2.15 19.51
N LYS A 118 8.50 -2.38 20.83
CA LYS A 118 9.42 -3.38 21.33
C LYS A 118 9.00 -4.79 20.90
N GLU A 119 7.74 -5.15 21.07
CA GLU A 119 7.20 -6.44 20.62
C GLU A 119 7.41 -6.64 19.12
N GLY A 120 7.14 -5.60 18.31
CA GLY A 120 7.38 -5.61 16.86
C GLY A 120 8.85 -5.79 16.50
N SER A 121 9.77 -5.15 17.24
CA SER A 121 11.22 -5.28 17.05
C SER A 121 11.75 -6.65 17.48
N ASP A 122 11.23 -7.20 18.57
CA ASP A 122 11.64 -8.48 19.14
C ASP A 122 10.97 -9.68 18.45
N ALA A 123 9.94 -9.42 17.62
CA ALA A 123 9.27 -10.47 16.85
C ALA A 123 10.23 -11.17 15.89
N PRO A 124 10.15 -12.51 15.75
CA PRO A 124 11.01 -13.22 14.85
C PRO A 124 10.74 -12.84 13.39
N HIS A 125 11.66 -12.06 12.82
CA HIS A 125 11.55 -11.59 11.43
C HIS A 125 11.84 -12.69 10.39
N GLU A 126 12.46 -13.79 10.80
CA GLU A 126 12.88 -14.87 9.90
C GLU A 126 11.72 -15.47 9.08
N GLU A 127 10.56 -15.66 9.70
CA GLU A 127 9.39 -16.19 9.00
C GLU A 127 8.86 -15.18 7.98
N SER A 128 8.74 -13.91 8.35
CA SER A 128 8.33 -12.85 7.43
C SER A 128 9.33 -12.66 6.28
N ILE A 129 10.63 -12.80 6.54
CA ILE A 129 11.66 -12.77 5.50
C ILE A 129 11.51 -13.94 4.54
N LYS A 130 11.32 -15.17 5.06
CA LYS A 130 11.10 -16.38 4.22
C LYS A 130 9.85 -16.23 3.36
N LEU A 131 8.75 -15.72 3.94
CA LEU A 131 7.51 -15.45 3.20
C LEU A 131 7.74 -14.40 2.11
N TYR A 132 8.45 -13.31 2.42
CA TYR A 132 8.77 -12.28 1.44
C TYR A 132 9.65 -12.82 0.30
N GLN A 133 10.52 -13.77 0.58
CA GLN A 133 11.38 -14.45 -0.41
C GLN A 133 10.65 -15.54 -1.22
N ASP A 134 9.43 -15.94 -0.83
CA ASP A 134 8.61 -16.88 -1.58
C ASP A 134 8.11 -16.25 -2.89
N LYS A 135 9.00 -16.30 -3.86
CA LYS A 135 8.73 -15.75 -5.19
C LYS A 135 7.61 -16.51 -5.91
N GLU A 136 7.53 -17.81 -5.77
CA GLU A 136 6.52 -18.63 -6.46
C GLU A 136 5.11 -18.24 -6.00
N ARG A 137 4.90 -18.08 -4.71
CA ARG A 137 3.64 -17.63 -4.16
C ARG A 137 3.30 -16.21 -4.65
N ARG A 138 4.27 -15.30 -4.61
CA ARG A 138 4.06 -13.92 -5.06
C ARG A 138 3.74 -13.83 -6.55
N ASP A 139 4.44 -14.61 -7.39
CA ASP A 139 4.17 -14.64 -8.81
C ASP A 139 2.76 -15.18 -9.12
N LYS A 140 2.23 -16.13 -8.35
CA LYS A 140 0.83 -16.58 -8.45
C LYS A 140 -0.15 -15.44 -8.15
N ASP A 141 0.06 -14.70 -7.08
CA ASP A 141 -0.79 -13.55 -6.72
C ASP A 141 -0.72 -12.45 -7.78
N ILE A 142 0.46 -12.19 -8.34
CA ILE A 142 0.68 -11.27 -9.47
C ILE A 142 -0.15 -11.70 -10.70
N GLU A 143 -0.10 -12.97 -11.07
CA GLU A 143 -0.87 -13.47 -12.22
C GLU A 143 -2.40 -13.39 -12.00
N ILE A 144 -2.87 -13.60 -10.77
CA ILE A 144 -4.28 -13.39 -10.41
C ILE A 144 -4.69 -11.93 -10.61
N LEU A 145 -3.87 -10.97 -10.18
CA LEU A 145 -4.15 -9.55 -10.39
C LEU A 145 -4.12 -9.16 -11.86
N LYS A 146 -3.15 -9.67 -12.64
CA LYS A 146 -3.04 -9.42 -14.08
C LYS A 146 -4.31 -9.80 -14.85
N GLN A 147 -4.95 -10.91 -14.48
CA GLN A 147 -6.22 -11.33 -15.10
C GLN A 147 -7.37 -10.33 -14.92
N GLY A 148 -7.21 -9.36 -14.05
CA GLY A 148 -8.17 -8.28 -13.85
C GLY A 148 -7.85 -7.00 -14.60
N ILE A 149 -6.67 -6.91 -15.19
CA ILE A 149 -6.21 -5.70 -15.89
C ILE A 149 -6.77 -5.70 -17.32
N ASP A 150 -7.34 -4.57 -17.72
CA ASP A 150 -7.70 -4.33 -19.11
C ASP A 150 -6.47 -3.78 -19.86
N GLU A 151 -5.81 -4.64 -20.64
CA GLU A 151 -4.61 -4.30 -21.40
C GLU A 151 -4.89 -3.27 -22.52
N ASN A 152 -6.15 -3.05 -22.91
CA ASN A 152 -6.51 -2.03 -23.89
C ASN A 152 -6.54 -0.61 -23.32
N LEU A 153 -6.47 -0.49 -22.00
CA LEU A 153 -6.34 0.80 -21.34
C LEU A 153 -4.89 1.23 -21.36
N CYS A 154 -4.56 2.10 -22.33
CA CYS A 154 -3.24 2.70 -22.43
C CYS A 154 -3.03 3.67 -21.27
N PHE A 155 -2.14 3.32 -20.35
CA PHE A 155 -1.81 4.18 -19.21
C PHE A 155 -0.66 5.09 -19.62
N TYR A 156 -0.91 6.38 -19.64
CA TYR A 156 0.16 7.36 -19.63
C TYR A 156 0.77 7.37 -18.23
N ASP A 157 2.08 7.19 -18.14
CA ASP A 157 2.82 7.44 -16.90
C ASP A 157 2.50 8.87 -16.44
N ARG A 158 1.68 9.01 -15.42
CA ARG A 158 1.50 10.28 -14.75
C ARG A 158 2.71 10.49 -13.86
N TYR A 159 3.71 11.19 -14.37
CA TYR A 159 4.69 11.83 -13.52
C TYR A 159 4.02 13.04 -12.86
N TYR A 160 3.78 12.96 -11.55
CA TYR A 160 3.51 14.16 -10.77
C TYR A 160 4.85 14.89 -10.61
N GLU A 161 5.11 15.88 -11.45
CA GLU A 161 6.29 16.77 -11.35
C GLU A 161 6.17 17.79 -10.19
N GLU A 162 5.15 17.68 -9.36
CA GLU A 162 4.98 18.62 -8.27
C GLU A 162 5.84 18.22 -7.07
N GLU A 163 6.80 19.10 -6.76
CA GLU A 163 7.53 19.09 -5.51
C GLU A 163 6.54 19.10 -4.35
N PHE A 164 6.64 18.11 -3.45
CA PHE A 164 5.88 18.12 -2.22
C PHE A 164 6.24 19.37 -1.42
N PRO A 165 5.29 20.22 -1.01
CA PRO A 165 5.58 21.26 -0.05
C PRO A 165 5.96 20.58 1.27
N LEU A 166 7.24 20.68 1.64
CA LEU A 166 7.81 20.29 2.93
C LEU A 166 7.25 21.17 4.05
#